data_2cc9148f57530eb16e7b572b1069f225
#
_entry.id   2cc9148f57530eb16e7b572b1069f225
#
_cell.length_a   1.000
_cell.length_b   1.000
_cell.length_c   1.000
_cell.angle_alpha   90.00
_cell.angle_beta   90.00
_cell.angle_gamma   90.00
#
_symmetry.space_group_name_H-M   'P 1'
#
loop_
_entity.id
_entity.type
_entity.pdbx_description
1 polymer ?
#
loop_
_entity_poly.entity_id
_entity_poly.type
_entity_poly.pdbx_seq_one_letter_code
_entity_poly.pdbx_strand_id
1 'polypeptide(L)'
;MKHLFSTFFILLLGALLYAQEHNFEFISNHIYLNAEVNGKPARLVFDTGSADVYLDSTWLSESGIKYTQMGNAMVRGAGNEAKKTTLIFSGVNISMNGKEYSPMMVPIIDLRVILGDKADGIFGLKDLKGKVITIDYKNSKLTLSDKLTTDPAEGFTRIPIETDTNHPGRILFAIEVTITPGKVISCKALLDIGSGQGLHFTSKAAAKYELDKIQDKVYFHHEHGGVGGESAGYEFGIDKVTTGNLLLFQGKARYSTDHSGAMASDEYIAVLGNEIWQHFTVIIDLSKSMLFLKENL
;
A
#
# COMPACT_ATOMS: atom_id res chain seq x y z
N MET A 1 -17.11 -19.13 67.01
CA MET A 1 -16.18 -19.29 65.92
C MET A 1 -16.93 -18.88 64.63
N LYS A 2 -16.64 -17.67 64.14
CA LYS A 2 -17.27 -17.12 62.91
C LYS A 2 -16.32 -17.35 61.75
N HIS A 3 -16.75 -18.18 60.79
CA HIS A 3 -16.02 -18.38 59.56
C HIS A 3 -16.28 -17.20 58.60
N LEU A 4 -15.26 -16.40 58.32
CA LEU A 4 -15.25 -15.40 57.25
C LEU A 4 -14.97 -16.13 55.92
N PHE A 5 -15.93 -16.20 55.03
CA PHE A 5 -15.73 -16.57 53.65
C PHE A 5 -15.30 -15.30 52.88
N SER A 6 -14.02 -15.24 52.55
CA SER A 6 -13.47 -14.20 51.64
C SER A 6 -13.69 -14.64 50.20
N THR A 7 -14.65 -14.03 49.54
CA THR A 7 -14.93 -14.27 48.11
C THR A 7 -13.93 -13.45 47.31
N PHE A 8 -12.94 -14.11 46.71
CA PHE A 8 -11.97 -13.51 45.81
C PHE A 8 -12.64 -13.33 44.45
N PHE A 9 -13.02 -12.09 44.13
CA PHE A 9 -13.59 -11.71 42.85
C PHE A 9 -12.43 -11.54 41.85
N ILE A 10 -12.13 -12.58 41.04
CA ILE A 10 -11.17 -12.49 39.94
C ILE A 10 -11.85 -11.71 38.82
N LEU A 11 -11.50 -10.43 38.69
CA LEU A 11 -11.79 -9.64 37.53
C LEU A 11 -10.93 -10.20 36.37
N LEU A 12 -11.51 -11.06 35.54
CA LEU A 12 -11.00 -11.36 34.22
C LEU A 12 -11.18 -10.09 33.39
N LEU A 13 -10.15 -9.24 33.30
CA LEU A 13 -10.02 -8.26 32.23
C LEU A 13 -9.79 -9.06 30.95
N GLY A 14 -10.85 -9.44 30.28
CA GLY A 14 -10.78 -9.87 28.89
C GLY A 14 -10.23 -8.70 28.09
N ALA A 15 -9.00 -8.83 27.58
CA ALA A 15 -8.47 -7.91 26.59
C ALA A 15 -9.44 -7.96 25.40
N LEU A 16 -10.32 -6.99 25.30
CA LEU A 16 -11.15 -6.76 24.14
C LEU A 16 -10.20 -6.50 22.97
N LEU A 17 -10.09 -7.45 22.08
CA LEU A 17 -9.36 -7.31 20.84
C LEU A 17 -10.14 -6.31 19.99
N TYR A 18 -9.80 -5.04 20.10
CA TYR A 18 -10.40 -3.99 19.30
C TYR A 18 -9.85 -4.06 17.88
N ALA A 19 -10.69 -4.50 16.98
CA ALA A 19 -10.52 -4.18 15.57
C ALA A 19 -10.79 -2.68 15.40
N GLN A 20 -9.85 -1.95 14.81
CA GLN A 20 -10.02 -0.53 14.52
C GLN A 20 -10.55 -0.36 13.12
N GLU A 21 -11.76 0.14 13.01
CA GLU A 21 -12.39 0.45 11.74
C GLU A 21 -12.22 1.93 11.42
N HIS A 22 -11.72 2.24 10.22
CA HIS A 22 -11.56 3.57 9.66
C HIS A 22 -12.43 3.69 8.43
N ASN A 23 -13.28 4.71 8.36
CA ASN A 23 -13.88 5.10 7.10
C ASN A 23 -12.82 5.78 6.26
N PHE A 24 -12.82 5.50 4.94
CA PHE A 24 -11.92 6.16 4.01
C PHE A 24 -12.67 6.86 2.87
N GLU A 25 -12.04 7.85 2.28
CA GLU A 25 -12.45 8.40 0.99
C GLU A 25 -11.64 7.70 -0.11
N PHE A 26 -12.31 7.25 -1.18
CA PHE A 26 -11.65 6.68 -2.35
C PHE A 26 -11.66 7.68 -3.49
N ILE A 27 -10.51 8.30 -3.79
CA ILE A 27 -10.39 9.40 -4.73
C ILE A 27 -9.25 9.10 -5.70
N SER A 28 -9.51 9.16 -7.01
CA SER A 28 -8.51 8.90 -8.04
C SER A 28 -7.73 7.60 -7.82
N ASN A 29 -8.45 6.54 -7.44
CA ASN A 29 -7.90 5.23 -7.10
C ASN A 29 -6.94 5.21 -5.88
N HIS A 30 -7.05 6.16 -4.95
CA HIS A 30 -6.28 6.16 -3.70
C HIS A 30 -7.21 6.16 -2.49
N ILE A 31 -6.80 5.47 -1.44
CA ILE A 31 -7.48 5.41 -0.14
C ILE A 31 -6.96 6.55 0.73
N TYR A 32 -7.82 7.48 1.12
CA TYR A 32 -7.51 8.58 2.03
C TYR A 32 -8.12 8.32 3.40
N LEU A 33 -7.28 8.29 4.43
CA LEU A 33 -7.66 8.14 5.83
C LEU A 33 -7.62 9.50 6.54
N ASN A 34 -8.68 9.83 7.27
CA ASN A 34 -8.67 10.99 8.15
C ASN A 34 -7.83 10.68 9.39
N ALA A 35 -6.90 11.57 9.71
CA ALA A 35 -5.98 11.48 10.83
C ALA A 35 -5.76 12.84 11.46
N GLU A 36 -5.12 12.84 12.62
CA GLU A 36 -4.51 14.03 13.19
C GLU A 36 -3.00 13.81 13.31
N VAL A 37 -2.21 14.77 12.86
CA VAL A 37 -0.75 14.77 13.06
C VAL A 37 -0.42 15.88 14.04
N ASN A 38 0.06 15.50 15.24
CA ASN A 38 0.29 16.42 16.36
C ASN A 38 -0.91 17.34 16.64
N GLY A 39 -2.14 16.77 16.61
CA GLY A 39 -3.39 17.47 16.85
C GLY A 39 -3.86 18.38 15.70
N LYS A 40 -3.25 18.31 14.53
CA LYS A 40 -3.69 19.00 13.31
C LYS A 40 -4.34 18.02 12.36
N PRO A 41 -5.53 18.32 11.82
CA PRO A 41 -6.18 17.46 10.83
C PRO A 41 -5.29 17.22 9.62
N ALA A 42 -5.25 15.98 9.16
CA ALA A 42 -4.50 15.55 7.99
C ALA A 42 -5.23 14.40 7.27
N ARG A 43 -5.06 14.30 5.97
CA ARG A 43 -5.51 13.17 5.16
C ARG A 43 -4.29 12.41 4.67
N LEU A 44 -4.19 11.15 5.10
CA LEU A 44 -3.08 10.29 4.78
C LEU A 44 -3.50 9.25 3.74
N VAL A 45 -2.74 9.15 2.65
CA VAL A 45 -2.92 8.06 1.68
C VAL A 45 -2.42 6.77 2.30
N PHE A 46 -3.26 5.74 2.34
CA PHE A 46 -2.86 4.41 2.78
C PHE A 46 -2.11 3.70 1.65
N ASP A 47 -0.88 3.28 1.93
CA ASP A 47 0.05 2.79 0.92
C ASP A 47 0.80 1.53 1.40
N THR A 48 0.47 0.37 0.81
CA THR A 48 1.14 -0.90 1.11
C THR A 48 2.47 -1.07 0.36
N GLY A 49 2.73 -0.27 -0.67
CA GLY A 49 4.01 -0.19 -1.37
C GLY A 49 5.06 0.62 -0.61
N SER A 50 4.63 1.37 0.41
CA SER A 50 5.50 2.16 1.28
C SER A 50 5.75 1.49 2.62
N ALA A 51 7.00 1.55 3.09
CA ALA A 51 7.33 1.14 4.45
C ALA A 51 7.00 2.25 5.46
N ASP A 52 7.39 3.47 5.18
CA ASP A 52 7.41 4.57 6.12
C ASP A 52 6.17 5.48 5.99
N VAL A 53 5.99 6.34 6.99
CA VAL A 53 5.11 7.49 6.92
C VAL A 53 5.84 8.62 6.22
N TYR A 54 5.14 9.39 5.39
CA TYR A 54 5.63 10.62 4.76
C TYR A 54 4.66 11.75 5.05
N LEU A 55 5.15 12.99 5.16
CA LEU A 55 4.32 14.18 5.26
C LEU A 55 4.53 15.06 4.02
N ASP A 56 3.44 15.70 3.59
CA ASP A 56 3.48 16.68 2.51
C ASP A 56 4.12 17.98 2.97
N SER A 57 5.01 18.54 2.14
CA SER A 57 5.76 19.76 2.46
C SER A 57 4.86 20.99 2.58
N THR A 58 3.83 21.09 1.73
CA THR A 58 2.87 22.20 1.74
C THR A 58 1.98 22.10 2.96
N TRP A 59 1.40 20.91 3.23
CA TRP A 59 0.61 20.69 4.44
C TRP A 59 1.40 21.00 5.71
N LEU A 60 2.66 20.55 5.80
CA LEU A 60 3.50 20.84 6.96
C LEU A 60 3.68 22.33 7.19
N SER A 61 3.93 23.09 6.13
CA SER A 61 4.04 24.54 6.17
C SER A 61 2.74 25.20 6.63
N GLU A 62 1.61 24.77 6.10
CA GLU A 62 0.26 25.28 6.42
C GLU A 62 -0.18 24.92 7.84
N SER A 63 0.20 23.75 8.35
CA SER A 63 -0.16 23.28 9.70
C SER A 63 0.46 24.13 10.82
N GLY A 64 1.57 24.81 10.54
CA GLY A 64 2.33 25.58 11.51
C GLY A 64 3.09 24.73 12.54
N ILE A 65 3.11 23.40 12.39
CA ILE A 65 3.87 22.50 13.25
C ILE A 65 5.36 22.68 12.99
N LYS A 66 6.15 22.76 14.06
CA LYS A 66 7.61 22.87 13.96
C LYS A 66 8.27 21.71 14.66
N TYR A 67 9.27 21.15 14.00
CA TYR A 67 10.11 20.09 14.54
C TYR A 67 11.53 20.58 14.75
N THR A 68 12.16 20.17 15.84
CA THR A 68 13.52 20.59 16.20
C THR A 68 14.59 19.59 15.81
N GLN A 69 14.21 18.30 15.71
CA GLN A 69 15.12 17.23 15.32
C GLN A 69 14.93 16.90 13.84
N MET A 70 15.65 17.59 12.99
CA MET A 70 15.56 17.47 11.54
C MET A 70 16.92 17.21 10.91
N GLY A 71 16.91 16.56 9.76
CA GLY A 71 18.09 16.26 8.95
C GLY A 71 17.74 16.15 7.48
N ASN A 72 18.55 15.42 6.73
CA ASN A 72 18.31 15.17 5.31
C ASN A 72 18.31 13.68 5.02
N ALA A 73 17.49 13.27 4.06
CA ALA A 73 17.44 11.92 3.50
C ALA A 73 17.42 11.95 1.98
N MET A 74 17.74 10.82 1.38
CA MET A 74 17.47 10.55 -0.03
C MET A 74 16.30 9.61 -0.12
N VAL A 75 15.23 10.01 -0.78
CA VAL A 75 14.02 9.20 -1.00
C VAL A 75 14.00 8.73 -2.45
N ARG A 76 13.64 7.48 -2.65
CA ARG A 76 13.40 6.86 -3.95
C ARG A 76 12.00 6.28 -3.99
N GLY A 77 11.38 6.33 -5.15
CA GLY A 77 10.06 5.75 -5.43
C GLY A 77 9.93 5.41 -6.91
N ALA A 78 8.74 5.41 -7.44
CA ALA A 78 8.54 5.40 -8.89
C ALA A 78 9.11 6.69 -9.51
N GLY A 79 9.67 6.58 -10.72
CA GLY A 79 10.43 7.62 -11.40
C GLY A 79 11.93 7.41 -11.33
N ASN A 80 12.69 8.24 -12.06
CA ASN A 80 14.09 7.99 -12.36
C ASN A 80 15.10 8.66 -11.43
N GLU A 81 14.63 9.47 -10.48
CA GLU A 81 15.47 10.27 -9.61
C GLU A 81 15.41 9.84 -8.15
N ALA A 82 16.51 10.10 -7.43
CA ALA A 82 16.49 10.11 -5.98
C ALA A 82 16.38 11.54 -5.51
N LYS A 83 15.34 11.87 -4.75
CA LYS A 83 15.12 13.24 -4.25
C LYS A 83 15.71 13.41 -2.87
N LYS A 84 16.54 14.46 -2.72
CA LYS A 84 16.97 14.91 -1.40
C LYS A 84 15.80 15.59 -0.71
N THR A 85 15.50 15.17 0.51
CA THR A 85 14.40 15.71 1.29
C THR A 85 14.80 15.97 2.73
N THR A 86 13.99 16.74 3.42
CA THR A 86 14.09 16.92 4.87
C THR A 86 13.54 15.68 5.56
N LEU A 87 14.19 15.26 6.65
CA LEU A 87 13.81 14.14 7.49
C LEU A 87 13.55 14.63 8.90
N ILE A 88 12.38 14.35 9.45
CA ILE A 88 12.07 14.54 10.88
C ILE A 88 12.47 13.25 11.60
N PHE A 89 13.31 13.35 12.63
CA PHE A 89 13.78 12.18 13.38
C PHE A 89 12.87 11.75 14.55
N SER A 90 12.04 12.64 15.07
CA SER A 90 11.14 12.34 16.18
C SER A 90 10.09 13.43 16.39
N GLY A 91 9.11 13.13 17.24
CA GLY A 91 8.09 14.09 17.63
C GLY A 91 6.89 14.16 16.68
N VAL A 92 6.77 13.23 15.74
CA VAL A 92 5.56 13.04 14.94
C VAL A 92 4.66 12.05 15.66
N ASN A 93 3.44 12.48 16.02
CA ASN A 93 2.39 11.64 16.55
C ASN A 93 1.20 11.68 15.60
N ILE A 94 0.76 10.51 15.18
CA ILE A 94 -0.39 10.34 14.28
C ILE A 94 -1.50 9.68 15.07
N SER A 95 -2.63 10.35 15.17
CA SER A 95 -3.85 9.80 15.78
C SER A 95 -4.85 9.43 14.70
N MET A 96 -5.30 8.17 14.71
CA MET A 96 -6.37 7.67 13.84
C MET A 96 -7.36 6.86 14.67
N ASN A 97 -8.60 7.34 14.78
CA ASN A 97 -9.67 6.70 15.57
C ASN A 97 -9.24 6.29 16.98
N GLY A 98 -8.52 7.20 17.65
CA GLY A 98 -8.09 7.01 19.05
C GLY A 98 -6.87 6.10 19.21
N LYS A 99 -6.22 5.68 18.11
CA LYS A 99 -4.93 5.01 18.16
C LYS A 99 -3.81 5.95 17.77
N GLU A 100 -2.75 5.90 18.54
CA GLU A 100 -1.54 6.68 18.33
C GLU A 100 -0.45 5.85 17.64
N TYR A 101 0.22 6.48 16.68
CA TYR A 101 1.41 6.00 16.00
C TYR A 101 2.50 7.07 16.11
N SER A 102 3.70 6.65 16.46
CA SER A 102 4.85 7.56 16.66
C SER A 102 6.03 7.12 15.82
N PRO A 103 6.00 7.36 14.50
CA PRO A 103 7.08 6.99 13.61
C PRO A 103 8.38 7.70 13.98
N MET A 104 9.49 6.95 14.00
CA MET A 104 10.80 7.48 14.41
C MET A 104 11.43 8.39 13.35
N MET A 105 11.09 8.19 12.09
CA MET A 105 11.65 8.94 10.96
C MET A 105 10.54 9.20 9.95
N VAL A 106 10.36 10.47 9.60
CA VAL A 106 9.33 10.91 8.67
C VAL A 106 9.96 11.84 7.62
N PRO A 107 10.15 11.36 6.39
CA PRO A 107 10.57 12.21 5.28
C PRO A 107 9.46 13.19 4.89
N ILE A 108 9.86 14.40 4.49
CA ILE A 108 8.96 15.44 4.01
C ILE A 108 9.16 15.55 2.50
N ILE A 109 8.11 15.29 1.73
CA ILE A 109 8.15 15.36 0.27
C ILE A 109 6.96 16.16 -0.26
N ASP A 110 7.03 16.60 -1.49
CA ASP A 110 5.93 17.26 -2.16
C ASP A 110 4.99 16.19 -2.74
N LEU A 111 4.02 15.76 -1.93
CA LEU A 111 3.06 14.72 -2.29
C LEU A 111 1.90 15.24 -3.11
N ARG A 112 1.51 16.49 -2.92
CA ARG A 112 0.35 17.07 -3.60
C ARG A 112 0.53 17.12 -5.12
N VAL A 113 1.74 17.27 -5.61
CA VAL A 113 2.03 17.20 -7.05
C VAL A 113 1.89 15.81 -7.64
N ILE A 114 1.97 14.76 -6.80
CA ILE A 114 1.89 13.35 -7.21
C ILE A 114 0.49 12.79 -7.01
N LEU A 115 -0.11 13.04 -5.84
CA LEU A 115 -1.35 12.43 -5.34
C LEU A 115 -2.54 13.40 -5.34
N GLY A 116 -2.29 14.68 -5.68
CA GLY A 116 -3.31 15.74 -5.68
C GLY A 116 -3.42 16.49 -4.36
N ASP A 117 -4.10 17.63 -4.38
CA ASP A 117 -4.18 18.63 -3.30
C ASP A 117 -4.69 18.11 -1.95
N LYS A 118 -5.28 16.90 -1.96
CA LYS A 118 -5.83 16.29 -0.75
C LYS A 118 -4.84 15.41 0.01
N ALA A 119 -3.65 15.14 -0.55
CA ALA A 119 -2.66 14.28 0.07
C ALA A 119 -1.77 15.07 1.04
N ASP A 120 -2.06 14.96 2.32
CA ASP A 120 -1.29 15.61 3.40
C ASP A 120 -0.14 14.72 3.90
N GLY A 121 -0.15 13.44 3.54
CA GLY A 121 0.87 12.46 3.87
C GLY A 121 0.58 11.08 3.30
N ILE A 122 1.49 10.15 3.55
CA ILE A 122 1.35 8.71 3.27
C ILE A 122 1.47 7.97 4.60
N PHE A 123 0.64 6.95 4.79
CA PHE A 123 0.71 6.02 5.90
C PHE A 123 1.09 4.63 5.39
N GLY A 124 2.33 4.21 5.64
CA GLY A 124 2.90 2.94 5.19
C GLY A 124 2.79 1.82 6.22
N LEU A 125 3.43 0.68 5.93
CA LEU A 125 3.23 -0.58 6.66
C LEU A 125 4.11 -0.79 7.90
N LYS A 126 5.13 0.03 8.14
CA LYS A 126 6.13 -0.22 9.19
C LYS A 126 5.51 -0.38 10.59
N ASP A 127 4.54 0.46 10.91
CA ASP A 127 3.83 0.43 12.19
C ASP A 127 2.68 -0.59 12.23
N LEU A 128 2.44 -1.29 11.12
CA LEU A 128 1.42 -2.34 10.97
C LEU A 128 1.99 -3.75 10.95
N LYS A 129 3.27 -3.93 11.28
CA LYS A 129 3.93 -5.25 11.32
C LYS A 129 3.13 -6.25 12.17
N GLY A 130 2.86 -7.42 11.59
CA GLY A 130 2.11 -8.50 12.25
C GLY A 130 0.61 -8.25 12.42
N LYS A 131 0.08 -7.16 11.87
CA LYS A 131 -1.36 -6.85 11.88
C LYS A 131 -2.10 -7.56 10.75
N VAL A 132 -3.40 -7.58 10.88
CA VAL A 132 -4.34 -7.91 9.80
C VAL A 132 -4.97 -6.62 9.32
N ILE A 133 -4.91 -6.40 8.01
CA ILE A 133 -5.47 -5.25 7.32
C ILE A 133 -6.63 -5.75 6.47
N THR A 134 -7.84 -5.27 6.73
CA THR A 134 -9.02 -5.57 5.91
C THR A 134 -9.46 -4.30 5.20
N ILE A 135 -9.61 -4.36 3.89
CA ILE A 135 -10.07 -3.25 3.04
C ILE A 135 -11.36 -3.69 2.36
N ASP A 136 -12.44 -3.04 2.73
CA ASP A 136 -13.77 -3.19 2.14
C ASP A 136 -14.06 -1.94 1.29
N TYR A 137 -13.75 -2.01 0.01
CA TYR A 137 -13.97 -0.90 -0.92
C TYR A 137 -15.45 -0.60 -1.11
N LYS A 138 -16.32 -1.63 -1.04
CA LYS A 138 -17.77 -1.46 -1.23
C LYS A 138 -18.39 -0.58 -0.14
N ASN A 139 -17.91 -0.73 1.10
CA ASN A 139 -18.39 0.04 2.24
C ASN A 139 -17.43 1.16 2.66
N SER A 140 -16.32 1.37 1.93
CA SER A 140 -15.27 2.35 2.22
C SER A 140 -14.72 2.23 3.64
N LYS A 141 -14.38 1.00 4.06
CA LYS A 141 -13.90 0.68 5.40
C LYS A 141 -12.53 0.01 5.36
N LEU A 142 -11.60 0.52 6.14
CA LEU A 142 -10.32 -0.09 6.43
C LEU A 142 -10.29 -0.50 7.90
N THR A 143 -10.03 -1.78 8.16
CA THR A 143 -9.96 -2.32 9.51
C THR A 143 -8.56 -2.81 9.81
N LEU A 144 -8.00 -2.38 10.94
CA LEU A 144 -6.72 -2.83 11.47
C LEU A 144 -6.97 -3.67 12.73
N SER A 145 -6.46 -4.90 12.75
CA SER A 145 -6.63 -5.81 13.90
C SER A 145 -5.36 -6.61 14.17
N ASP A 146 -5.23 -7.11 15.40
CA ASP A 146 -4.09 -7.96 15.79
C ASP A 146 -4.17 -9.38 15.24
N LYS A 147 -5.38 -9.83 14.94
CA LYS A 147 -5.63 -11.15 14.36
C LYS A 147 -6.95 -11.15 13.60
N LEU A 148 -7.10 -12.10 12.71
CA LEU A 148 -8.41 -12.40 12.15
C LEU A 148 -9.35 -12.87 13.26
N THR A 149 -10.48 -12.18 13.41
CA THR A 149 -11.52 -12.52 14.40
C THR A 149 -12.32 -13.76 13.99
N THR A 150 -12.44 -13.98 12.68
CA THR A 150 -13.05 -15.17 12.08
C THR A 150 -12.20 -15.60 10.88
N ASP A 151 -12.05 -16.90 10.68
CA ASP A 151 -11.44 -17.41 9.46
C ASP A 151 -12.35 -16.98 8.28
N PRO A 152 -11.84 -16.26 7.27
CA PRO A 152 -12.64 -15.87 6.12
C PRO A 152 -12.91 -17.09 5.25
N ALA A 153 -13.81 -17.98 5.76
CA ALA A 153 -13.96 -19.33 5.25
C ALA A 153 -14.76 -19.40 3.95
N GLU A 154 -15.79 -18.56 3.79
CA GLU A 154 -16.67 -18.66 2.61
C GLU A 154 -16.43 -17.50 1.62
N GLY A 155 -16.17 -17.88 0.37
CA GLY A 155 -16.06 -16.96 -0.76
C GLY A 155 -14.73 -16.23 -0.88
N PHE A 156 -13.75 -16.48 0.02
CA PHE A 156 -12.40 -15.92 -0.11
C PHE A 156 -11.43 -16.92 -0.74
N THR A 157 -10.68 -16.45 -1.73
CA THR A 157 -9.51 -17.16 -2.25
C THR A 157 -8.31 -16.84 -1.37
N ARG A 158 -7.60 -17.87 -0.90
CA ARG A 158 -6.39 -17.77 -0.07
C ARG A 158 -5.15 -17.80 -0.94
N ILE A 159 -4.26 -16.83 -0.75
CA ILE A 159 -3.06 -16.63 -1.56
C ILE A 159 -1.88 -16.44 -0.61
N PRO A 160 -0.86 -17.30 -0.65
CA PRO A 160 0.37 -17.08 0.11
C PRO A 160 1.05 -15.78 -0.37
N ILE A 161 1.54 -14.98 0.58
CA ILE A 161 2.34 -13.78 0.30
C ILE A 161 3.73 -13.92 0.89
N GLU A 162 4.68 -13.24 0.27
CA GLU A 162 6.02 -13.06 0.81
C GLU A 162 6.15 -11.63 1.32
N THR A 163 6.65 -11.48 2.52
CA THR A 163 6.94 -10.19 3.14
C THR A 163 8.43 -10.08 3.43
N ASP A 164 9.02 -8.94 3.14
CA ASP A 164 10.42 -8.68 3.45
C ASP A 164 10.52 -7.90 4.75
N THR A 165 11.17 -8.47 5.76
CA THR A 165 11.38 -7.82 7.06
C THR A 165 12.28 -6.60 6.99
N ASN A 166 13.14 -6.52 5.97
CA ASN A 166 14.02 -5.38 5.73
C ASN A 166 13.31 -4.27 4.92
N HIS A 167 12.27 -4.65 4.18
CA HIS A 167 11.47 -3.75 3.35
C HIS A 167 9.97 -3.99 3.63
N PRO A 168 9.43 -3.50 4.76
CA PRO A 168 8.06 -3.79 5.19
C PRO A 168 6.97 -3.44 4.17
N GLY A 169 7.23 -2.50 3.27
CA GLY A 169 6.32 -2.14 2.17
C GLY A 169 6.34 -3.11 0.97
N ARG A 170 6.97 -4.28 1.10
CA ARG A 170 7.05 -5.27 0.01
C ARG A 170 6.23 -6.50 0.33
N ILE A 171 5.01 -6.51 -0.18
CA ILE A 171 4.12 -7.67 -0.13
C ILE A 171 4.09 -8.27 -1.54
N LEU A 172 4.72 -9.43 -1.72
CA LEU A 172 4.81 -10.10 -3.00
C LEU A 172 3.92 -11.33 -3.04
N PHE A 173 3.31 -11.60 -4.18
CA PHE A 173 2.49 -12.80 -4.40
C PHE A 173 2.59 -13.27 -5.85
N ALA A 174 2.26 -14.54 -6.09
CA ALA A 174 2.34 -15.16 -7.40
C ALA A 174 1.14 -14.79 -8.26
N ILE A 175 1.41 -14.40 -9.51
CA ILE A 175 0.40 -14.17 -10.53
C ILE A 175 0.80 -14.85 -11.85
N GLU A 176 -0.21 -15.07 -12.70
CA GLU A 176 -0.02 -15.40 -14.10
C GLU A 176 -0.68 -14.32 -14.97
N VAL A 177 0.07 -13.81 -15.94
CA VAL A 177 -0.42 -12.83 -16.90
C VAL A 177 -0.45 -13.48 -18.27
N THR A 178 -1.62 -13.65 -18.82
CA THR A 178 -1.80 -14.06 -20.23
C THR A 178 -1.82 -12.80 -21.09
N ILE A 179 -0.76 -12.61 -21.87
CA ILE A 179 -0.65 -11.47 -22.80
C ILE A 179 -1.54 -11.75 -24.03
N THR A 180 -1.34 -12.91 -24.64
CA THR A 180 -2.12 -13.44 -25.76
C THR A 180 -2.18 -14.96 -25.60
N PRO A 181 -3.09 -15.67 -26.29
CA PRO A 181 -3.05 -17.14 -26.32
C PRO A 181 -1.65 -17.66 -26.63
N GLY A 182 -1.08 -18.44 -25.71
CA GLY A 182 0.27 -19.02 -25.84
C GLY A 182 1.42 -18.15 -25.28
N LYS A 183 1.18 -16.89 -24.90
CA LYS A 183 2.19 -16.06 -24.22
C LYS A 183 1.75 -15.78 -22.77
N VAL A 184 2.21 -16.61 -21.84
CA VAL A 184 1.91 -16.51 -20.40
C VAL A 184 3.18 -16.17 -19.63
N ILE A 185 3.06 -15.23 -18.70
CA ILE A 185 4.13 -14.81 -17.78
C ILE A 185 3.70 -15.20 -16.35
N SER A 186 4.38 -16.20 -15.76
CA SER A 186 4.25 -16.53 -14.35
C SER A 186 5.31 -15.78 -13.56
N CYS A 187 4.89 -14.98 -12.58
CA CYS A 187 5.81 -14.08 -11.88
C CYS A 187 5.31 -13.72 -10.48
N LYS A 188 6.18 -13.02 -9.72
CA LYS A 188 5.80 -12.33 -8.48
C LYS A 188 5.48 -10.87 -8.77
N ALA A 189 4.38 -10.42 -8.21
CA ALA A 189 3.96 -9.03 -8.27
C ALA A 189 3.90 -8.40 -6.88
N LEU A 190 4.13 -7.09 -6.83
CA LEU A 190 3.95 -6.27 -5.64
C LEU A 190 2.48 -5.90 -5.49
N LEU A 191 1.92 -6.13 -4.29
CA LEU A 191 0.62 -5.62 -3.89
C LEU A 191 0.79 -4.17 -3.42
N ASP A 192 0.27 -3.22 -4.18
CA ASP A 192 0.47 -1.80 -3.94
C ASP A 192 -0.86 -1.03 -3.91
N ILE A 193 -1.38 -0.82 -2.69
CA ILE A 193 -2.60 -0.02 -2.45
C ILE A 193 -2.32 1.48 -2.62
N GLY A 194 -1.06 1.90 -2.55
CA GLY A 194 -0.65 3.28 -2.83
C GLY A 194 -0.63 3.64 -4.31
N SER A 195 -0.63 2.64 -5.20
CA SER A 195 -0.69 2.86 -6.64
C SER A 195 -2.12 2.95 -7.16
N GLY A 196 -2.46 4.03 -7.84
CA GLY A 196 -3.77 4.19 -8.51
C GLY A 196 -3.87 3.46 -9.86
N GLN A 197 -2.81 2.76 -10.29
CA GLN A 197 -2.75 2.05 -11.57
C GLN A 197 -3.31 0.63 -11.47
N GLY A 198 -3.45 -0.04 -12.64
CA GLY A 198 -3.73 -1.47 -12.72
C GLY A 198 -2.45 -2.33 -12.66
N LEU A 199 -2.22 -3.16 -13.67
CA LEU A 199 -1.00 -3.94 -13.82
C LEU A 199 0.10 -3.12 -14.51
N HIS A 200 1.25 -2.97 -13.84
CA HIS A 200 2.38 -2.22 -14.35
C HIS A 200 3.68 -3.03 -14.23
N PHE A 201 4.22 -3.52 -15.32
CA PHE A 201 5.49 -4.25 -15.38
C PHE A 201 6.68 -3.29 -15.21
N THR A 202 7.72 -3.76 -14.51
CA THR A 202 8.99 -3.05 -14.43
C THR A 202 9.71 -3.02 -15.80
N SER A 203 10.63 -2.08 -15.99
CA SER A 203 11.42 -1.99 -17.23
C SER A 203 12.29 -3.23 -17.44
N LYS A 204 12.83 -3.81 -16.36
CA LYS A 204 13.58 -5.08 -16.44
C LYS A 204 12.69 -6.26 -16.86
N ALA A 205 11.45 -6.27 -16.39
CA ALA A 205 10.46 -7.26 -16.84
C ALA A 205 10.11 -7.07 -18.31
N ALA A 206 9.94 -5.82 -18.75
CA ALA A 206 9.67 -5.51 -20.15
C ALA A 206 10.76 -6.05 -21.07
N ALA A 207 12.02 -5.84 -20.73
CA ALA A 207 13.16 -6.38 -21.47
C ALA A 207 13.20 -7.92 -21.42
N LYS A 208 13.04 -8.52 -20.22
CA LYS A 208 13.09 -9.97 -20.03
C LYS A 208 12.03 -10.73 -20.83
N TYR A 209 10.82 -10.20 -20.88
CA TYR A 209 9.67 -10.85 -21.53
C TYR A 209 9.36 -10.26 -22.92
N GLU A 210 10.26 -9.43 -23.44
CA GLU A 210 10.15 -8.83 -24.78
C GLU A 210 8.81 -8.09 -24.99
N LEU A 211 8.37 -7.33 -23.96
CA LEU A 211 7.12 -6.57 -24.03
C LEU A 211 7.25 -5.38 -25.01
N ASP A 212 8.46 -4.90 -25.24
CA ASP A 212 8.78 -3.90 -26.25
C ASP A 212 8.46 -4.33 -27.68
N LYS A 213 8.40 -5.65 -27.95
CA LYS A 213 8.03 -6.21 -29.25
C LYS A 213 6.52 -6.25 -29.52
N ILE A 214 5.68 -5.93 -28.54
CA ILE A 214 4.21 -5.84 -28.71
C ILE A 214 3.92 -4.68 -29.68
N GLN A 215 3.12 -4.95 -30.73
CA GLN A 215 2.87 -3.97 -31.80
C GLN A 215 1.84 -2.92 -31.37
N ASP A 216 0.70 -3.36 -30.83
CA ASP A 216 -0.41 -2.47 -30.45
C ASP A 216 -0.20 -1.94 -29.03
N LYS A 217 0.65 -0.90 -28.91
CA LYS A 217 0.94 -0.23 -27.65
C LYS A 217 0.91 1.28 -27.78
N VAL A 218 0.52 1.95 -26.71
CA VAL A 218 0.40 3.41 -26.62
C VAL A 218 1.42 3.95 -25.64
N TYR A 219 2.23 4.90 -26.08
CA TYR A 219 3.20 5.59 -25.21
C TYR A 219 2.49 6.46 -24.17
N PHE A 220 2.99 6.46 -22.95
CA PHE A 220 2.60 7.41 -21.92
C PHE A 220 3.84 8.05 -21.29
N HIS A 221 3.65 9.26 -20.76
CA HIS A 221 4.66 9.99 -19.99
C HIS A 221 3.95 10.76 -18.86
N HIS A 222 4.49 10.68 -17.68
CA HIS A 222 4.02 11.41 -16.50
C HIS A 222 5.18 12.22 -15.92
N GLU A 223 5.04 13.54 -15.88
CA GLU A 223 6.04 14.45 -15.26
C GLU A 223 6.20 14.16 -13.77
N HIS A 224 5.13 13.72 -13.12
CA HIS A 224 5.08 13.34 -11.70
C HIS A 224 4.57 11.90 -11.57
N GLY A 225 5.33 10.94 -12.10
CA GLY A 225 4.98 9.52 -12.08
C GLY A 225 5.14 8.86 -10.71
N GLY A 226 5.76 9.56 -9.75
CA GLY A 226 5.96 9.15 -8.38
C GLY A 226 6.97 10.04 -7.67
N VAL A 227 7.43 9.62 -6.49
CA VAL A 227 8.42 10.37 -5.68
C VAL A 227 9.74 10.59 -6.45
N GLY A 228 10.10 9.69 -7.35
CA GLY A 228 11.28 9.79 -8.20
C GLY A 228 11.11 10.67 -9.45
N GLY A 229 10.02 11.45 -9.57
CA GLY A 229 9.80 12.38 -10.68
C GLY A 229 9.20 11.73 -11.92
N GLU A 230 9.77 12.00 -13.08
CA GLU A 230 9.25 11.51 -14.37
C GLU A 230 9.25 10.00 -14.48
N SER A 231 8.18 9.45 -15.05
CA SER A 231 8.06 8.04 -15.41
C SER A 231 7.41 7.92 -16.77
N ALA A 232 7.89 7.01 -17.60
CA ALA A 232 7.37 6.77 -18.93
C ALA A 232 7.27 5.28 -19.26
N GLY A 233 6.53 4.97 -20.31
CA GLY A 233 6.38 3.58 -20.75
C GLY A 233 5.33 3.42 -21.82
N TYR A 234 4.78 2.23 -21.90
CA TYR A 234 3.77 1.87 -22.90
C TYR A 234 2.63 1.09 -22.26
N GLU A 235 1.43 1.37 -22.71
CA GLU A 235 0.19 0.65 -22.38
C GLU A 235 -0.16 -0.29 -23.54
N PHE A 236 -0.60 -1.52 -23.23
CA PHE A 236 -0.96 -2.54 -24.21
C PHE A 236 -2.06 -3.45 -23.67
N GLY A 237 -2.77 -4.14 -24.59
CA GLY A 237 -3.81 -5.10 -24.22
C GLY A 237 -3.24 -6.39 -23.66
N ILE A 238 -3.93 -6.95 -22.67
CA ILE A 238 -3.69 -8.31 -22.15
C ILE A 238 -5.02 -9.07 -22.10
N ASP A 239 -4.93 -10.40 -22.19
CA ASP A 239 -6.11 -11.25 -22.05
C ASP A 239 -6.59 -11.29 -20.59
N LYS A 240 -5.71 -11.67 -19.67
CA LYS A 240 -6.06 -11.75 -18.23
C LYS A 240 -4.88 -11.77 -17.29
N VAL A 241 -5.15 -11.44 -16.02
CA VAL A 241 -4.28 -11.67 -14.85
C VAL A 241 -5.00 -12.59 -13.89
N THR A 242 -4.35 -13.64 -13.43
CA THR A 242 -4.90 -14.58 -12.44
C THR A 242 -3.93 -14.82 -11.29
N THR A 243 -4.47 -15.24 -10.14
CA THR A 243 -3.70 -15.82 -9.05
C THR A 243 -4.36 -17.13 -8.63
N GLY A 244 -3.68 -18.26 -8.84
CA GLY A 244 -4.33 -19.56 -8.82
C GLY A 244 -5.49 -19.59 -9.81
N ASN A 245 -6.69 -19.92 -9.32
CA ASN A 245 -7.91 -19.97 -10.15
C ASN A 245 -8.71 -18.65 -10.13
N LEU A 246 -8.28 -17.65 -9.36
CA LEU A 246 -9.00 -16.37 -9.27
C LEU A 246 -8.58 -15.46 -10.42
N LEU A 247 -9.57 -14.97 -11.18
CA LEU A 247 -9.38 -13.88 -12.14
C LEU A 247 -9.26 -12.58 -11.37
N LEU A 248 -8.12 -11.88 -11.54
CA LEU A 248 -7.91 -10.57 -10.92
C LEU A 248 -8.31 -9.43 -11.86
N PHE A 249 -7.99 -9.55 -13.14
CA PHE A 249 -8.13 -8.46 -14.08
C PHE A 249 -8.11 -8.91 -15.53
N GLN A 250 -8.77 -8.15 -16.41
CA GLN A 250 -8.70 -8.23 -17.87
C GLN A 250 -8.66 -6.82 -18.43
N GLY A 251 -7.95 -6.58 -19.50
CA GLY A 251 -7.92 -5.28 -20.16
C GLY A 251 -6.53 -4.82 -20.57
N LYS A 252 -6.03 -3.75 -19.96
CA LYS A 252 -4.77 -3.15 -20.34
C LYS A 252 -3.74 -3.25 -19.24
N ALA A 253 -2.50 -3.51 -19.61
CA ALA A 253 -1.34 -3.46 -18.73
C ALA A 253 -0.38 -2.39 -19.24
N ARG A 254 0.52 -1.97 -18.36
CA ARG A 254 1.62 -1.05 -18.67
C ARG A 254 2.96 -1.72 -18.48
N TYR A 255 3.97 -1.26 -19.19
CA TYR A 255 5.35 -1.48 -18.77
C TYR A 255 6.12 -0.16 -18.75
N SER A 256 7.02 -0.04 -17.79
CA SER A 256 7.87 1.13 -17.64
C SER A 256 9.10 1.06 -18.53
N THR A 257 9.60 2.23 -18.93
CA THR A 257 10.93 2.43 -19.53
C THR A 257 11.91 3.07 -18.56
N ASP A 258 11.55 3.22 -17.31
CA ASP A 258 12.40 3.81 -16.27
C ASP A 258 13.70 3.01 -16.10
N HIS A 259 14.80 3.71 -15.87
CA HIS A 259 16.13 3.11 -15.71
C HIS A 259 16.57 3.03 -14.24
N SER A 260 15.81 3.62 -13.33
CA SER A 260 16.04 3.58 -11.88
C SER A 260 14.72 3.58 -11.09
N GLY A 261 14.81 3.58 -9.77
CA GLY A 261 13.64 3.61 -8.89
C GLY A 261 12.81 2.33 -8.88
N ALA A 262 11.60 2.42 -8.34
CA ALA A 262 10.73 1.27 -8.11
C ALA A 262 10.37 0.53 -9.41
N MET A 263 10.14 1.26 -10.51
CA MET A 263 9.76 0.66 -11.78
C MET A 263 10.93 0.11 -12.60
N ALA A 264 12.18 0.21 -12.11
CA ALA A 264 13.36 -0.47 -12.63
C ALA A 264 13.87 -1.60 -11.72
N SER A 265 13.06 -2.03 -10.75
CA SER A 265 13.38 -3.14 -9.83
C SER A 265 13.45 -4.48 -10.56
N ASP A 266 14.28 -5.39 -10.04
CA ASP A 266 14.32 -6.81 -10.39
C ASP A 266 13.81 -7.73 -9.27
N GLU A 267 13.43 -7.17 -8.13
CA GLU A 267 12.91 -7.92 -6.99
C GLU A 267 11.46 -8.40 -7.20
N TYR A 268 10.73 -7.69 -8.03
CA TYR A 268 9.40 -8.06 -8.51
C TYR A 268 9.27 -7.73 -10.00
N ILE A 269 8.33 -8.38 -10.64
CA ILE A 269 8.14 -8.28 -12.10
C ILE A 269 7.11 -7.21 -12.44
N ALA A 270 6.11 -7.05 -11.58
CA ALA A 270 5.03 -6.10 -11.79
C ALA A 270 4.50 -5.55 -10.47
N VAL A 271 3.78 -4.43 -10.57
CA VAL A 271 3.01 -3.81 -9.49
C VAL A 271 1.53 -3.93 -9.83
N LEU A 272 0.71 -4.33 -8.86
CA LEU A 272 -0.75 -4.31 -8.97
C LEU A 272 -1.31 -3.26 -8.01
N GLY A 273 -2.00 -2.29 -8.59
CA GLY A 273 -2.57 -1.17 -7.86
C GLY A 273 -4.10 -1.18 -7.76
N ASN A 274 -4.65 -0.09 -7.27
CA ASN A 274 -6.05 0.03 -6.87
C ASN A 274 -7.07 -0.04 -8.02
N GLU A 275 -6.67 0.16 -9.27
CA GLU A 275 -7.54 -0.14 -10.40
C GLU A 275 -8.02 -1.60 -10.38
N ILE A 276 -7.20 -2.50 -9.82
CA ILE A 276 -7.54 -3.91 -9.64
C ILE A 276 -8.18 -4.16 -8.27
N TRP A 277 -7.54 -3.68 -7.20
CA TRP A 277 -7.94 -4.02 -5.83
C TRP A 277 -9.33 -3.55 -5.44
N GLN A 278 -9.82 -2.44 -6.01
CA GLN A 278 -11.16 -1.90 -5.73
C GLN A 278 -12.30 -2.88 -6.06
N HIS A 279 -12.03 -3.89 -6.89
CA HIS A 279 -13.01 -4.92 -7.24
C HIS A 279 -13.10 -6.07 -6.22
N PHE A 280 -12.30 -6.01 -5.16
CA PHE A 280 -12.22 -7.05 -4.14
C PHE A 280 -12.41 -6.49 -2.72
N THR A 281 -12.92 -7.32 -1.83
CA THR A 281 -12.62 -7.19 -0.41
C THR A 281 -11.26 -7.85 -0.19
N VAL A 282 -10.31 -7.07 0.33
CA VAL A 282 -8.90 -7.47 0.49
C VAL A 282 -8.58 -7.65 1.96
N ILE A 283 -8.06 -8.82 2.36
CA ILE A 283 -7.55 -9.04 3.72
C ILE A 283 -6.09 -9.46 3.61
N ILE A 284 -5.21 -8.68 4.24
CA ILE A 284 -3.78 -8.92 4.30
C ILE A 284 -3.43 -9.32 5.74
N ASP A 285 -3.16 -10.59 5.97
CA ASP A 285 -2.68 -11.10 7.27
C ASP A 285 -1.15 -11.13 7.27
N LEU A 286 -0.53 -10.06 7.77
CA LEU A 286 0.91 -9.94 7.86
C LEU A 286 1.53 -10.88 8.92
N SER A 287 0.71 -11.40 9.86
CA SER A 287 1.17 -12.35 10.88
C SER A 287 1.32 -13.77 10.34
N LYS A 288 0.48 -14.14 9.35
CA LYS A 288 0.44 -15.46 8.73
C LYS A 288 0.99 -15.50 7.32
N SER A 289 1.44 -14.34 6.79
CA SER A 289 1.87 -14.18 5.40
C SER A 289 0.81 -14.69 4.42
N MET A 290 -0.42 -14.19 4.55
CA MET A 290 -1.57 -14.64 3.77
C MET A 290 -2.40 -13.46 3.27
N LEU A 291 -2.75 -13.51 2.00
CA LEU A 291 -3.72 -12.62 1.36
C LEU A 291 -5.03 -13.40 1.13
N PHE A 292 -6.16 -12.77 1.43
CA PHE A 292 -7.47 -13.31 1.12
C PHE A 292 -8.21 -12.30 0.25
N LEU A 293 -8.77 -12.78 -0.85
CA LEU A 293 -9.51 -11.96 -1.81
C LEU A 293 -10.91 -12.52 -2.01
N LYS A 294 -11.89 -11.63 -1.98
CA LYS A 294 -13.27 -11.91 -2.34
C LYS A 294 -13.75 -10.85 -3.31
N GLU A 295 -14.26 -11.27 -4.46
CA GLU A 295 -14.81 -10.36 -5.46
C GLU A 295 -16.04 -9.62 -4.90
N ASN A 296 -16.11 -8.31 -5.14
CA ASN A 296 -17.24 -7.46 -4.78
C ASN A 296 -18.32 -7.59 -5.86
N LEU A 297 -19.33 -8.42 -5.59
CA LEU A 297 -20.50 -8.57 -6.46
C LEU A 297 -21.46 -7.38 -6.38
#